data_124c17161b1767de96a2587517b8bd1e
#
_entry.id   124c17161b1767de96a2587517b8bd1e
#
_cell.length_a   1.000
_cell.length_b   1.000
_cell.length_c   1.000
_cell.angle_alpha   90.00
_cell.angle_beta   90.00
_cell.angle_gamma   90.00
#
_symmetry.space_group_name_H-M   'P 1'
#
loop_
_entity.id
_entity.type
_entity.pdbx_description
1 polymer ?
#
loop_
_entity_poly.entity_id
_entity_poly.type
_entity_poly.pdbx_seq_one_letter_code
_entity_poly.pdbx_strand_id
1 'polypeptide(L)'
;MKDVNVANIRNFAVMGHTGSGKTTLIDALLFKFGVNDRLGSVSAGSSMADYTDEEKGRKITLFSKPFSGVYKNAAGQSNELVFVDTPGYQDFFGQMISASHAVESALITVDAVAGVQVGTRRAWQRCVAESLSRGILITGLDRENASFERTLE
;
A
#
# COMPACT_ATOMS: atom_id res chain seq x y z
N MET A 1 1.52 -19.65 -16.99
CA MET A 1 0.62 -18.54 -16.55
C MET A 1 -0.80 -19.06 -16.73
N LYS A 2 -1.64 -19.03 -15.71
CA LYS A 2 -3.08 -19.26 -15.90
C LYS A 2 -3.62 -18.03 -16.62
N ASP A 3 -4.39 -18.25 -17.70
CA ASP A 3 -5.07 -17.17 -18.40
C ASP A 3 -6.05 -16.50 -17.44
N VAL A 4 -5.67 -15.35 -16.90
CA VAL A 4 -6.55 -14.53 -16.08
C VAL A 4 -7.34 -13.63 -17.01
N ASN A 5 -8.67 -13.70 -16.93
CA ASN A 5 -9.53 -12.80 -17.70
C ASN A 5 -9.31 -11.37 -17.18
N VAL A 6 -9.05 -10.44 -18.08
CA VAL A 6 -8.84 -9.00 -17.76
C VAL A 6 -9.99 -8.45 -16.91
N ALA A 7 -11.23 -8.90 -17.13
CA ALA A 7 -12.38 -8.52 -16.31
C ALA A 7 -12.24 -8.87 -14.81
N ASN A 8 -11.34 -9.77 -14.47
CA ASN A 8 -11.10 -10.22 -13.09
C ASN A 8 -9.82 -9.63 -12.51
N ILE A 9 -9.15 -8.71 -13.19
CA ILE A 9 -7.99 -7.99 -12.67
C ILE A 9 -8.46 -6.71 -11.98
N ARG A 10 -7.90 -6.43 -10.83
CA ARG A 10 -8.09 -5.17 -10.09
C ARG A 10 -6.72 -4.64 -9.71
N ASN A 11 -6.51 -3.34 -9.95
CA ASN A 11 -5.25 -2.70 -9.62
C ASN A 11 -5.46 -1.50 -8.69
N PHE A 12 -4.51 -1.29 -7.81
CA PHE A 12 -4.47 -0.12 -6.94
C PHE A 12 -3.05 0.18 -6.46
N ALA A 13 -2.80 1.45 -6.15
CA ALA A 13 -1.58 1.86 -5.47
C ALA A 13 -1.84 2.09 -3.98
N VAL A 14 -0.90 1.69 -3.14
CA VAL A 14 -0.91 2.00 -1.71
C VAL A 14 -0.10 3.27 -1.50
N MET A 15 -0.78 4.34 -1.09
CA MET A 15 -0.22 5.67 -0.94
C MET A 15 -0.38 6.18 0.49
N GLY A 16 0.37 7.21 0.87
CA GLY A 16 0.26 7.82 2.20
C GLY A 16 1.59 8.32 2.73
N HIS A 17 1.56 8.87 3.94
CA HIS A 17 2.77 9.41 4.58
C HIS A 17 3.77 8.31 4.96
N THR A 18 5.03 8.68 5.18
CA THR A 18 6.02 7.75 5.74
C THR A 18 5.55 7.23 7.10
N GLY A 19 5.81 5.95 7.37
CA GLY A 19 5.39 5.33 8.64
C GLY A 19 3.89 5.01 8.76
N SER A 20 3.06 5.31 7.76
CA SER A 20 1.62 5.01 7.80
C SER A 20 1.26 3.54 7.49
N GLY A 21 2.21 2.62 7.52
CA GLY A 21 1.96 1.18 7.38
C GLY A 21 1.75 0.66 5.96
N LYS A 22 2.12 1.41 4.91
CA LYS A 22 1.99 0.99 3.49
C LYS A 22 2.66 -0.35 3.23
N THR A 23 3.97 -0.41 3.42
CA THR A 23 4.78 -1.61 3.19
C THR A 23 4.36 -2.78 4.09
N THR A 24 3.94 -2.50 5.33
CA THR A 24 3.38 -3.51 6.24
C THR A 24 2.08 -4.11 5.68
N LEU A 25 1.22 -3.28 5.08
CA LEU A 25 0.01 -3.76 4.39
C LEU A 25 0.38 -4.63 3.18
N ILE A 26 1.36 -4.21 2.38
CA ILE A 26 1.84 -5.00 1.23
C ILE A 26 2.34 -6.37 1.69
N ASP A 27 3.19 -6.43 2.72
CA ASP A 27 3.67 -7.70 3.29
C ASP A 27 2.52 -8.59 3.80
N ALA A 28 1.50 -7.98 4.43
CA ALA A 28 0.33 -8.70 4.90
C ALA A 28 -0.51 -9.27 3.73
N LEU A 29 -0.67 -8.53 2.65
CA LEU A 29 -1.35 -8.99 1.44
C LEU A 29 -0.58 -10.14 0.78
N LEU A 30 0.74 -10.01 0.63
CA LEU A 30 1.60 -11.06 0.06
C LEU A 30 1.52 -12.36 0.87
N PHE A 31 1.55 -12.26 2.20
CA PHE A 31 1.36 -13.39 3.10
C PHE A 31 -0.04 -13.99 2.95
N LYS A 32 -1.09 -13.17 2.95
CA LYS A 32 -2.49 -13.61 2.84
C LYS A 32 -2.78 -14.33 1.52
N PHE A 33 -2.13 -13.93 0.44
CA PHE A 33 -2.26 -14.57 -0.87
C PHE A 33 -1.34 -15.79 -1.06
N GLY A 34 -0.55 -16.15 -0.04
CA GLY A 34 0.37 -17.27 -0.10
C GLY A 34 1.54 -17.05 -1.07
N VAL A 35 1.85 -15.80 -1.38
CA VAL A 35 3.04 -15.43 -2.17
C VAL A 35 4.30 -15.54 -1.30
N ASN A 36 4.15 -15.31 0.00
CA ASN A 36 5.21 -15.48 0.99
C ASN A 36 4.75 -16.42 2.11
N ASP A 37 5.66 -17.28 2.57
CA ASP A 37 5.39 -18.27 3.63
C ASP A 37 5.36 -17.66 5.04
N ARG A 38 5.86 -16.44 5.19
CA ARG A 38 5.90 -15.72 6.47
C ARG A 38 5.55 -14.24 6.29
N LEU A 39 4.99 -13.64 7.33
CA LEU A 39 4.74 -12.21 7.38
C LEU A 39 6.06 -11.45 7.43
N GLY A 40 6.28 -10.53 6.49
CA GLY A 40 7.43 -9.62 6.48
C GLY A 40 7.34 -8.55 7.57
N SER A 41 8.47 -7.95 7.92
CA SER A 41 8.56 -6.84 8.86
C SER A 41 9.62 -5.85 8.41
N VAL A 42 9.22 -4.61 8.18
CA VAL A 42 10.13 -3.51 7.81
C VAL A 42 11.13 -3.26 8.94
N SER A 43 10.68 -3.23 10.19
CA SER A 43 11.55 -2.98 11.36
C SER A 43 12.61 -4.07 11.55
N ALA A 44 12.27 -5.32 11.26
CA ALA A 44 13.19 -6.45 11.31
C ALA A 44 14.05 -6.62 10.04
N GLY A 45 13.83 -5.80 8.98
CA GLY A 45 14.51 -5.92 7.70
C GLY A 45 14.14 -7.19 6.91
N SER A 46 13.01 -7.81 7.25
CA SER A 46 12.51 -9.04 6.63
C SER A 46 11.31 -8.79 5.69
N SER A 47 10.98 -7.54 5.41
CA SER A 47 9.97 -7.17 4.43
C SER A 47 10.30 -7.75 3.06
N MET A 48 9.30 -8.30 2.40
CA MET A 48 9.42 -8.76 1.03
C MET A 48 9.28 -7.60 0.03
N ALA A 49 8.57 -6.56 0.44
CA ALA A 49 8.38 -5.37 -0.38
C ALA A 49 9.63 -4.48 -0.43
N ASP A 50 10.37 -4.36 0.67
CA ASP A 50 11.65 -3.64 0.73
C ASP A 50 12.83 -4.63 0.58
N TYR A 51 13.09 -5.05 -0.67
CA TYR A 51 14.05 -6.14 -0.94
C TYR A 51 15.46 -5.67 -1.31
N THR A 52 15.65 -4.40 -1.64
CA THR A 52 17.00 -3.88 -1.92
C THR A 52 17.81 -3.68 -0.64
N ASP A 53 19.13 -3.81 -0.72
CA ASP A 53 20.00 -3.64 0.45
C ASP A 53 19.89 -2.23 1.05
N GLU A 54 19.68 -1.21 0.20
CA GLU A 54 19.47 0.17 0.63
C GLU A 54 18.16 0.34 1.41
N GLU A 55 17.07 -0.22 0.92
CA GLU A 55 15.76 -0.16 1.61
C GLU A 55 15.81 -0.87 2.95
N LYS A 56 16.41 -2.07 2.99
CA LYS A 56 16.61 -2.84 4.22
C LYS A 56 17.49 -2.10 5.22
N GLY A 57 18.61 -1.53 4.75
CA GLY A 57 19.54 -0.79 5.59
C GLY A 57 18.93 0.49 6.17
N ARG A 58 18.13 1.20 5.39
CA ARG A 58 17.47 2.44 5.79
C ARG A 58 16.10 2.21 6.45
N LYS A 59 15.50 1.01 6.28
CA LYS A 59 14.15 0.65 6.71
C LYS A 59 13.08 1.58 6.13
N ILE A 60 13.25 1.94 4.86
CA ILE A 60 12.33 2.80 4.10
C ILE A 60 12.21 2.31 2.67
N THR A 61 11.02 2.44 2.10
CA THR A 61 10.76 2.21 0.69
C THR A 61 11.32 3.35 -0.15
N LEU A 62 12.10 3.05 -1.17
CA LEU A 62 12.71 4.02 -2.09
C LEU A 62 12.05 4.02 -3.46
N PHE A 63 11.58 2.86 -3.93
CA PHE A 63 11.03 2.66 -5.26
C PHE A 63 9.58 2.19 -5.20
N SER A 64 8.79 2.58 -6.20
CA SER A 64 7.47 1.97 -6.42
C SER A 64 7.64 0.58 -7.01
N LYS A 65 6.96 -0.40 -6.42
CA LYS A 65 7.09 -1.81 -6.80
C LYS A 65 5.70 -2.46 -6.93
N PRO A 66 5.40 -3.05 -8.09
CA PRO A 66 4.17 -3.81 -8.28
C PRO A 66 4.31 -5.22 -7.69
N PHE A 67 3.23 -5.67 -7.07
CA PHE A 67 3.04 -7.03 -6.58
C PHE A 67 1.69 -7.54 -7.05
N SER A 68 1.51 -8.86 -7.08
CA SER A 68 0.20 -9.44 -7.37
C SER A 68 -0.12 -10.63 -6.49
N GLY A 69 -1.40 -10.90 -6.35
CA GLY A 69 -1.88 -12.07 -5.65
C GLY A 69 -3.30 -12.42 -6.09
N VAL A 70 -3.64 -13.69 -6.02
CA VAL A 70 -4.96 -14.19 -6.40
C VAL A 70 -5.81 -14.40 -5.15
N TYR A 71 -7.02 -13.85 -5.16
CA TYR A 71 -8.01 -14.10 -4.11
C TYR A 71 -9.33 -14.62 -4.70
N LYS A 72 -10.07 -15.37 -3.90
CA LYS A 72 -11.43 -15.77 -4.22
C LYS A 72 -12.41 -14.87 -3.48
N ASN A 73 -13.33 -14.25 -4.21
CA ASN A 73 -14.42 -13.50 -3.61
C ASN A 73 -15.45 -14.40 -2.94
N ALA A 74 -16.45 -13.83 -2.26
CA ALA A 74 -17.49 -14.59 -1.57
C ALA A 74 -18.31 -15.50 -2.51
N ALA A 75 -18.36 -15.18 -3.80
CA ALA A 75 -19.01 -16.02 -4.82
C ALA A 75 -18.09 -17.13 -5.37
N GLY A 76 -16.88 -17.31 -4.82
CA GLY A 76 -15.91 -18.30 -5.27
C GLY A 76 -15.16 -17.95 -6.55
N GLN A 77 -15.38 -16.76 -7.12
CA GLN A 77 -14.70 -16.28 -8.32
C GLN A 77 -13.27 -15.86 -7.98
N SER A 78 -12.31 -16.34 -8.76
CA SER A 78 -10.91 -15.93 -8.65
C SER A 78 -10.69 -14.57 -9.30
N ASN A 79 -10.06 -13.66 -8.57
CA ASN A 79 -9.65 -12.36 -9.04
C ASN A 79 -8.16 -12.19 -8.78
N GLU A 80 -7.46 -11.52 -9.69
CA GLU A 80 -6.09 -11.11 -9.52
C GLU A 80 -6.06 -9.65 -9.03
N LEU A 81 -5.40 -9.43 -7.90
CA LEU A 81 -5.10 -8.09 -7.40
C LEU A 81 -3.68 -7.74 -7.78
N VAL A 82 -3.51 -6.63 -8.47
CA VAL A 82 -2.21 -6.00 -8.70
C VAL A 82 -2.14 -4.77 -7.80
N PHE A 83 -1.16 -4.71 -6.94
CA PHE A 83 -1.02 -3.62 -5.97
C PHE A 83 0.40 -3.07 -5.98
N VAL A 84 0.51 -1.74 -5.97
CA VAL A 84 1.79 -1.05 -6.08
C VAL A 84 2.13 -0.44 -4.72
N ASP A 85 3.24 -0.87 -4.11
CA ASP A 85 3.82 -0.16 -2.97
C ASP A 85 4.44 1.15 -3.44
N THR A 86 4.28 2.22 -2.68
CA THR A 86 4.87 3.52 -3.00
C THR A 86 5.66 4.09 -1.82
N PRO A 87 6.78 4.78 -2.08
CA PRO A 87 7.50 5.51 -1.04
C PRO A 87 6.63 6.55 -0.35
N GLY A 88 6.81 6.72 0.96
CA GLY A 88 6.09 7.72 1.75
C GLY A 88 6.89 9.01 1.99
N TYR A 89 8.18 9.00 1.73
CA TYR A 89 9.05 10.18 1.87
C TYR A 89 8.86 11.16 0.73
N GLN A 90 8.92 12.45 1.05
CA GLN A 90 8.65 13.51 0.08
C GLN A 90 9.66 13.55 -1.07
N ASP A 91 10.91 13.19 -0.79
CA ASP A 91 12.00 13.17 -1.78
C ASP A 91 11.74 12.17 -2.91
N PHE A 92 10.94 11.14 -2.64
CA PHE A 92 10.55 10.10 -3.60
C PHE A 92 9.15 10.28 -4.17
N PHE A 93 8.56 11.47 -4.04
CA PHE A 93 7.20 11.76 -4.51
C PHE A 93 6.99 11.44 -6.00
N GLY A 94 8.02 11.58 -6.83
CA GLY A 94 8.01 11.18 -8.24
C GLY A 94 7.62 9.71 -8.46
N GLN A 95 8.00 8.82 -7.55
CA GLN A 95 7.63 7.41 -7.58
C GLN A 95 6.11 7.21 -7.40
N MET A 96 5.51 7.95 -6.46
CA MET A 96 4.06 7.92 -6.25
C MET A 96 3.30 8.49 -7.47
N ILE A 97 3.84 9.54 -8.12
CA ILE A 97 3.28 10.07 -9.37
C ILE A 97 3.30 8.99 -10.45
N SER A 98 4.44 8.32 -10.67
CA SER A 98 4.55 7.26 -11.67
C SER A 98 3.56 6.12 -11.39
N ALA A 99 3.44 5.70 -10.12
CA ALA A 99 2.48 4.67 -9.72
C ALA A 99 1.03 5.09 -9.99
N SER A 100 0.68 6.38 -9.78
CA SER A 100 -0.68 6.87 -9.99
C SER A 100 -1.15 6.79 -11.45
N HIS A 101 -0.23 6.82 -12.41
CA HIS A 101 -0.55 6.63 -13.84
C HIS A 101 -0.75 5.16 -14.24
N ALA A 102 -0.33 4.22 -13.40
CA ALA A 102 -0.37 2.79 -13.70
C ALA A 102 -1.57 2.07 -13.08
N VAL A 103 -2.41 2.78 -12.32
CA VAL A 103 -3.50 2.18 -11.55
C VAL A 103 -4.82 2.94 -11.75
N GLU A 104 -5.93 2.27 -11.47
CA GLU A 104 -7.29 2.84 -11.55
C GLU A 104 -7.83 3.29 -10.19
N SER A 105 -7.18 2.85 -9.11
CA SER A 105 -7.58 3.19 -7.75
C SER A 105 -6.39 3.34 -6.82
N ALA A 106 -6.61 3.97 -5.67
CA ALA A 106 -5.61 4.13 -4.63
C ALA A 106 -6.19 3.81 -3.25
N LEU A 107 -5.39 3.16 -2.43
CA LEU A 107 -5.65 2.97 -1.02
C LEU A 107 -4.70 3.86 -0.22
N ILE A 108 -5.25 4.87 0.44
CA ILE A 108 -4.47 5.84 1.20
C ILE A 108 -4.41 5.40 2.65
N THR A 109 -3.21 5.07 3.13
CA THR A 109 -3.01 4.67 4.52
C THR A 109 -2.83 5.89 5.42
N VAL A 110 -3.51 5.87 6.58
CA VAL A 110 -3.46 6.90 7.62
C VAL A 110 -3.16 6.23 8.96
N ASP A 111 -2.14 6.70 9.66
CA ASP A 111 -1.79 6.19 10.98
C ASP A 111 -2.79 6.70 12.03
N ALA A 112 -3.35 5.81 12.85
CA ALA A 112 -4.39 6.14 13.84
C ALA A 112 -3.90 7.02 15.00
N VAL A 113 -2.59 7.12 15.20
CA VAL A 113 -1.97 7.98 16.22
C VAL A 113 -1.65 9.36 15.65
N ALA A 114 -0.97 9.37 14.49
CA ALA A 114 -0.49 10.60 13.86
C ALA A 114 -1.56 11.34 13.04
N GLY A 115 -2.63 10.65 12.63
CA GLY A 115 -3.71 11.24 11.83
C GLY A 115 -3.28 11.64 10.43
N VAL A 116 -3.99 12.61 9.87
CA VAL A 116 -3.75 13.13 8.51
C VAL A 116 -2.50 13.98 8.45
N GLN A 117 -1.49 13.50 7.74
CA GLN A 117 -0.18 14.12 7.59
C GLN A 117 0.03 14.71 6.17
N VAL A 118 1.15 15.41 5.95
CA VAL A 118 1.46 16.05 4.66
C VAL A 118 1.46 15.04 3.51
N GLY A 119 2.04 13.85 3.69
CA GLY A 119 2.05 12.79 2.68
C GLY A 119 0.64 12.26 2.38
N THR A 120 -0.23 12.18 3.38
CA THR A 120 -1.64 11.81 3.21
C THR A 120 -2.38 12.82 2.32
N ARG A 121 -2.21 14.12 2.61
CA ARG A 121 -2.83 15.20 1.82
C ARG A 121 -2.34 15.21 0.38
N ARG A 122 -1.04 15.00 0.15
CA ARG A 122 -0.46 14.92 -1.20
C ARG A 122 -0.97 13.72 -1.97
N ALA A 123 -1.05 12.55 -1.32
CA ALA A 123 -1.64 11.36 -1.94
C ALA A 123 -3.10 11.60 -2.34
N TRP A 124 -3.89 12.21 -1.47
CA TRP A 124 -5.27 12.59 -1.78
C TRP A 124 -5.36 13.54 -2.96
N GLN A 125 -4.58 14.64 -2.95
CA GLN A 125 -4.56 15.60 -4.05
C GLN A 125 -4.14 14.96 -5.38
N ARG A 126 -3.17 14.03 -5.34
CA ARG A 126 -2.76 13.29 -6.52
C ARG A 126 -3.90 12.43 -7.06
N CYS A 127 -4.60 11.70 -6.22
CA CYS A 127 -5.76 10.91 -6.62
C CYS A 127 -6.88 11.78 -7.24
N VAL A 128 -7.09 12.99 -6.72
CA VAL A 128 -8.05 13.95 -7.30
C VAL A 128 -7.59 14.38 -8.69
N ALA A 129 -6.33 14.76 -8.85
CA ALA A 129 -5.78 15.23 -10.12
C ALA A 129 -5.84 14.17 -11.22
N GLU A 130 -5.66 12.89 -10.88
CA GLU A 130 -5.72 11.76 -11.83
C GLU A 130 -7.10 11.10 -11.90
N SER A 131 -8.11 11.63 -11.21
CA SER A 131 -9.46 11.04 -11.16
C SER A 131 -9.48 9.59 -10.68
N LEU A 132 -8.52 9.19 -9.84
CA LEU A 132 -8.46 7.85 -9.27
C LEU A 132 -9.57 7.62 -8.24
N SER A 133 -10.20 6.45 -8.30
CA SER A 133 -11.01 5.96 -7.20
C SER A 133 -10.14 5.79 -5.96
N ARG A 134 -10.63 6.19 -4.77
CA ARG A 134 -9.80 6.18 -3.57
C ARG A 134 -10.54 5.68 -2.35
N GLY A 135 -9.83 4.91 -1.55
CA GLY A 135 -10.23 4.47 -0.22
C GLY A 135 -9.24 4.92 0.83
N ILE A 136 -9.67 5.01 2.07
CA ILE A 136 -8.81 5.28 3.22
C ILE A 136 -8.71 4.02 4.06
N LEU A 137 -7.50 3.68 4.48
CA LEU A 137 -7.22 2.62 5.44
C LEU A 137 -6.54 3.21 6.66
N ILE A 138 -7.20 3.13 7.81
CA ILE A 138 -6.63 3.55 9.09
C ILE A 138 -5.83 2.38 9.66
N THR A 139 -4.56 2.61 9.97
CA THR A 139 -3.58 1.62 10.43
C THR A 139 -3.15 1.90 11.87
N GLY A 140 -2.53 0.92 12.53
CA GLY A 140 -1.96 1.10 13.87
C GLY A 140 -3.00 1.31 14.98
N LEU A 141 -4.20 0.75 14.82
CA LEU A 141 -5.27 0.83 15.81
C LEU A 141 -4.95 0.04 17.10
N ASP A 142 -3.97 -0.83 17.05
CA ASP A 142 -3.42 -1.60 18.18
C ASP A 142 -2.44 -0.80 19.06
N ARG A 143 -2.08 0.41 18.64
CA ARG A 143 -1.09 1.23 19.32
C ARG A 143 -1.70 2.09 20.42
N GLU A 144 -0.91 2.41 21.43
CA GLU A 144 -1.28 3.35 22.48
C GLU A 144 -1.62 4.73 21.86
N ASN A 145 -2.67 5.37 22.36
CA ASN A 145 -3.21 6.65 21.87
C ASN A 145 -3.78 6.62 20.43
N ALA A 146 -4.00 5.44 19.84
CA ALA A 146 -4.71 5.34 18.57
C ALA A 146 -6.21 5.66 18.76
N SER A 147 -6.79 6.39 17.80
CA SER A 147 -8.23 6.67 17.78
C SER A 147 -8.72 6.69 16.34
N PHE A 148 -9.69 5.82 16.07
CA PHE A 148 -10.34 5.75 14.77
C PHE A 148 -11.16 7.02 14.52
N GLU A 149 -11.97 7.42 15.50
CA GLU A 149 -12.88 8.59 15.40
C GLU A 149 -12.09 9.87 15.14
N ARG A 150 -11.06 10.14 15.96
CA ARG A 150 -10.20 11.32 15.79
C ARG A 150 -9.48 11.36 14.43
N THR A 151 -9.22 10.19 13.84
CA THR A 151 -8.53 10.11 12.55
C THR A 151 -9.48 10.37 11.37
N LEU A 152 -10.80 10.17 11.57
CA LEU A 152 -11.84 10.45 10.58
C LEU A 152 -12.27 11.93 10.56
N GLU A 153 -12.15 12.67 11.66
CA GLU A 153 -12.43 14.10 11.77
C GLU A 153 -11.36 14.96 11.09
#